data_25557d826f31930fc7734386f29aed59
#
_entry.id   25557d826f31930fc7734386f29aed59
#
_cell.length_a   1.000
_cell.length_b   1.000
_cell.length_c   1.000
_cell.angle_alpha   90.00
_cell.angle_beta   90.00
_cell.angle_gamma   90.00
#
_symmetry.space_group_name_H-M   'P 1'
#
loop_
_entity.id
_entity.type
_entity.pdbx_description
1 polymer ?
#
loop_
_entity_poly.entity_id
_entity_poly.type
_entity_poly.pdbx_seq_one_letter_code
_entity_poly.pdbx_strand_id
1 'polypeptide(L)'
;IIHRDLKPQNIMIQDDGRIKITDFGIAMALNSTQLTQTNSVMGSVHYLPPEQASGKGSTIKSDIYSMGILFYELLTGVLPFKGDNAVEIALKQMKEAIPSVRKQNPNIPQSVENIIIRATAKNPKNRYNDTREMYNDLKTCLDKDRQNVDRIVFKYAEHENEDTKKIPVIKKDEPKKE
;
A
#
# COMPACT_ATOMS: atom_id res chain seq x y z
N ILE A 1 -7.57 -7.36 -15.85
CA ILE A 1 -7.84 -8.47 -14.89
C ILE A 1 -7.51 -7.93 -13.51
N ILE A 2 -8.34 -8.20 -12.52
CA ILE A 2 -8.13 -7.88 -11.11
C ILE A 2 -7.94 -9.20 -10.39
N HIS A 3 -6.83 -9.31 -9.61
CA HIS A 3 -6.48 -10.56 -8.92
C HIS A 3 -7.28 -10.77 -7.63
N ARG A 4 -7.45 -9.74 -6.81
CA ARG A 4 -8.25 -9.68 -5.57
C ARG A 4 -7.68 -10.39 -4.34
N ASP A 5 -6.66 -11.24 -4.47
CA ASP A 5 -6.04 -11.98 -3.36
C ASP A 5 -4.51 -12.10 -3.58
N LEU A 6 -3.84 -10.97 -3.83
CA LEU A 6 -2.38 -10.94 -3.96
C LEU A 6 -1.73 -11.09 -2.58
N LYS A 7 -0.95 -12.17 -2.43
CA LYS A 7 -0.21 -12.52 -1.22
C LYS A 7 0.94 -13.46 -1.58
N PRO A 8 1.95 -13.67 -0.72
CA PRO A 8 3.09 -14.53 -1.01
C PRO A 8 2.70 -15.94 -1.46
N GLN A 9 1.67 -16.55 -0.87
CA GLN A 9 1.22 -17.90 -1.18
C GLN A 9 0.76 -18.07 -2.63
N ASN A 10 0.32 -16.99 -3.27
CA ASN A 10 -0.16 -16.97 -4.65
C ASN A 10 0.93 -16.50 -5.64
N ILE A 11 2.18 -16.37 -5.18
CA ILE A 11 3.33 -15.96 -6.01
C ILE A 11 4.38 -17.05 -5.98
N MET A 12 4.59 -17.67 -7.12
CA MET A 12 5.58 -18.72 -7.30
C MET A 12 6.80 -18.18 -8.02
N ILE A 13 7.98 -18.51 -7.55
CA ILE A 13 9.25 -18.23 -8.22
C ILE A 13 9.77 -19.55 -8.76
N GLN A 14 10.00 -19.62 -10.09
CA GLN A 14 10.60 -20.78 -10.74
C GLN A 14 12.13 -20.75 -10.59
N ASP A 15 12.78 -21.90 -10.79
CA ASP A 15 14.24 -22.04 -10.69
C ASP A 15 15.02 -21.09 -11.60
N ASP A 16 14.43 -20.70 -12.72
CA ASP A 16 14.98 -19.73 -13.67
C ASP A 16 14.70 -18.25 -13.30
N GLY A 17 14.11 -18.01 -12.12
CA GLY A 17 13.77 -16.69 -11.60
C GLY A 17 12.46 -16.10 -12.15
N ARG A 18 11.73 -16.83 -13.02
CA ARG A 18 10.43 -16.36 -13.50
C ARG A 18 9.37 -16.39 -12.39
N ILE A 19 8.59 -15.33 -12.33
CA ILE A 19 7.49 -15.21 -11.37
C ILE A 19 6.18 -15.61 -12.06
N LYS A 20 5.42 -16.46 -11.38
CA LYS A 20 4.03 -16.82 -11.74
C LYS A 20 3.09 -16.42 -10.62
N ILE A 21 2.02 -15.70 -10.98
CA ILE A 21 0.92 -15.39 -10.07
C ILE A 21 -0.19 -16.41 -10.33
N THR A 22 -0.65 -17.07 -9.27
CA THR A 22 -1.66 -18.13 -9.29
C THR A 22 -2.88 -17.72 -8.47
N ASP A 23 -3.94 -18.53 -8.53
CA ASP A 23 -5.13 -18.40 -7.68
C ASP A 23 -5.77 -17.00 -7.74
N PHE A 24 -6.11 -16.58 -8.96
CA PHE A 24 -6.93 -15.39 -9.17
C PHE A 24 -8.20 -15.51 -8.32
N GLY A 25 -8.37 -14.61 -7.36
CA GLY A 25 -9.45 -14.62 -6.39
C GLY A 25 -10.81 -14.56 -7.10
N ILE A 26 -11.45 -15.72 -7.21
CA ILE A 26 -12.82 -15.85 -7.67
C ILE A 26 -13.69 -15.42 -6.50
N ALA A 27 -13.99 -14.11 -6.43
CA ALA A 27 -14.99 -13.52 -5.55
C ALA A 27 -14.91 -13.96 -4.06
N MET A 28 -13.99 -13.38 -3.30
CA MET A 28 -14.25 -13.22 -1.87
C MET A 28 -14.90 -11.85 -1.65
N ALA A 29 -16.21 -11.79 -1.82
CA ALA A 29 -16.99 -10.83 -1.05
C ALA A 29 -16.89 -11.30 0.41
N LEU A 30 -15.94 -10.76 1.15
CA LEU A 30 -15.83 -11.02 2.58
C LEU A 30 -17.02 -10.33 3.25
N ASN A 31 -18.09 -11.10 3.47
CA ASN A 31 -19.12 -10.72 4.40
C ASN A 31 -18.51 -10.74 5.81
N SER A 32 -18.86 -9.77 6.63
CA SER A 32 -18.39 -9.63 8.03
C SER A 32 -18.44 -10.92 8.85
N THR A 33 -19.32 -11.85 8.47
CA THR A 33 -19.48 -13.18 9.10
C THR A 33 -18.37 -14.17 8.72
N GLN A 34 -17.65 -13.96 7.61
CA GLN A 34 -16.60 -14.90 7.16
C GLN A 34 -15.21 -14.55 7.71
N LEU A 35 -15.00 -13.34 8.21
CA LEU A 35 -13.74 -12.91 8.83
C LEU A 35 -13.38 -13.70 10.10
N THR A 36 -14.31 -14.50 10.64
CA THR A 36 -14.13 -15.18 11.93
C THR A 36 -13.85 -16.69 11.82
N GLN A 37 -13.82 -17.31 10.64
CA GLN A 37 -14.02 -18.76 10.59
C GLN A 37 -12.87 -19.66 10.07
N THR A 38 -11.77 -19.16 9.48
CA THR A 38 -10.69 -20.08 9.02
C THR A 38 -9.29 -19.49 9.07
N ASN A 39 -8.27 -20.34 9.30
CA ASN A 39 -6.85 -19.97 9.26
C ASN A 39 -6.39 -19.40 7.90
N SER A 40 -7.05 -19.76 6.80
CA SER A 40 -6.75 -19.21 5.46
C SER A 40 -7.18 -17.74 5.32
N VAL A 41 -8.26 -17.36 6.00
CA VAL A 41 -8.72 -15.95 6.08
C VAL A 41 -7.71 -15.11 6.86
N MET A 42 -7.13 -15.68 7.93
CA MET A 42 -6.13 -14.99 8.74
C MET A 42 -4.89 -14.60 7.92
N GLY A 43 -4.42 -15.46 7.02
CA GLY A 43 -3.30 -15.15 6.12
C GLY A 43 -3.61 -14.05 5.11
N SER A 44 -4.80 -14.07 4.50
CA SER A 44 -5.19 -13.10 3.46
C SER A 44 -5.50 -11.70 4.01
N VAL A 45 -5.98 -11.59 5.25
CA VAL A 45 -6.35 -10.30 5.86
C VAL A 45 -5.16 -9.33 5.96
N HIS A 46 -3.94 -9.85 6.07
CA HIS A 46 -2.73 -9.03 6.15
C HIS A 46 -2.46 -8.21 4.90
N TYR A 47 -2.99 -8.63 3.75
CA TYR A 47 -2.82 -7.95 2.45
C TYR A 47 -4.12 -7.30 1.97
N LEU A 48 -5.17 -7.31 2.79
CA LEU A 48 -6.53 -6.89 2.44
C LEU A 48 -6.60 -5.36 2.29
N PRO A 49 -6.99 -4.82 1.12
CA PRO A 49 -7.17 -3.39 0.93
C PRO A 49 -8.32 -2.81 1.77
N PRO A 50 -8.23 -1.54 2.20
CA PRO A 50 -9.27 -0.86 2.98
C PRO A 50 -10.68 -0.95 2.37
N GLU A 51 -10.79 -0.77 1.06
CA GLU A 51 -12.07 -0.85 0.34
C GLU A 51 -12.67 -2.26 0.35
N GLN A 52 -11.85 -3.31 0.26
CA GLN A 52 -12.33 -4.69 0.40
C GLN A 52 -12.74 -4.99 1.84
N ALA A 53 -11.96 -4.53 2.83
CA ALA A 53 -12.30 -4.68 4.24
C ALA A 53 -13.63 -3.99 4.59
N SER A 54 -13.97 -2.89 3.92
CA SER A 54 -15.23 -2.17 4.08
C SER A 54 -16.36 -2.63 3.15
N GLY A 55 -16.17 -3.70 2.37
CA GLY A 55 -17.18 -4.23 1.48
C GLY A 55 -17.47 -3.41 0.20
N LYS A 56 -16.62 -2.44 -0.12
CA LYS A 56 -16.80 -1.55 -1.30
C LYS A 56 -16.35 -2.19 -2.64
N GLY A 57 -15.91 -3.45 -2.62
CA GLY A 57 -15.44 -4.16 -3.81
C GLY A 57 -13.96 -3.95 -4.10
N SER A 58 -13.50 -4.49 -5.24
CA SER A 58 -12.10 -4.51 -5.65
C SER A 58 -11.89 -3.83 -6.98
N THR A 59 -10.78 -3.14 -7.12
CA THR A 59 -10.31 -2.53 -8.36
C THR A 59 -8.84 -2.88 -8.61
N ILE A 60 -8.27 -2.45 -9.72
CA ILE A 60 -6.83 -2.58 -9.96
C ILE A 60 -5.99 -1.89 -8.85
N LYS A 61 -6.54 -0.84 -8.24
CA LYS A 61 -5.88 -0.14 -7.13
C LYS A 61 -5.90 -0.94 -5.82
N SER A 62 -6.79 -1.93 -5.71
CA SER A 62 -6.79 -2.90 -4.60
C SER A 62 -5.60 -3.84 -4.73
N ASP A 63 -5.32 -4.37 -5.91
CA ASP A 63 -4.14 -5.19 -6.17
C ASP A 63 -2.84 -4.41 -5.91
N ILE A 64 -2.79 -3.13 -6.29
CA ILE A 64 -1.65 -2.23 -6.00
C ILE A 64 -1.42 -2.08 -4.49
N TYR A 65 -2.50 -1.97 -3.70
CA TYR A 65 -2.39 -1.92 -2.24
C TYR A 65 -1.76 -3.21 -1.68
N SER A 66 -2.29 -4.36 -2.10
CA SER A 66 -1.76 -5.67 -1.67
C SER A 66 -0.29 -5.85 -2.07
N MET A 67 0.11 -5.38 -3.27
CA MET A 67 1.51 -5.35 -3.71
C MET A 67 2.37 -4.44 -2.82
N GLY A 68 1.84 -3.30 -2.37
CA GLY A 68 2.52 -2.40 -1.45
C GLY A 68 2.80 -3.06 -0.08
N ILE A 69 1.83 -3.80 0.46
CA ILE A 69 2.00 -4.58 1.70
C ILE A 69 3.06 -5.67 1.51
N LEU A 70 2.99 -6.41 0.39
CA LEU A 70 3.98 -7.42 0.05
C LEU A 70 5.38 -6.82 -0.06
N PHE A 71 5.52 -5.66 -0.70
CA PHE A 71 6.81 -4.99 -0.84
C PHE A 71 7.36 -4.52 0.51
N TYR A 72 6.50 -4.03 1.41
CA TYR A 72 6.87 -3.75 2.79
C TYR A 72 7.46 -4.98 3.48
N GLU A 73 6.76 -6.11 3.41
CA GLU A 73 7.18 -7.37 4.02
C GLU A 73 8.50 -7.88 3.43
N LEU A 74 8.68 -7.83 2.11
CA LEU A 74 9.93 -8.23 1.44
C LEU A 74 11.14 -7.42 1.91
N LEU A 75 10.97 -6.14 2.22
CA LEU A 75 12.05 -5.26 2.66
C LEU A 75 12.34 -5.34 4.17
N THR A 76 11.36 -5.71 4.96
CA THR A 76 11.46 -5.67 6.43
C THR A 76 11.46 -7.05 7.09
N GLY A 77 11.01 -8.08 6.36
CA GLY A 77 10.80 -9.43 6.91
C GLY A 77 9.61 -9.55 7.86
N VAL A 78 8.80 -8.50 8.02
CA VAL A 78 7.65 -8.49 8.93
C VAL A 78 6.44 -7.86 8.28
N LEU A 79 5.25 -8.28 8.73
CA LEU A 79 3.99 -7.66 8.31
C LEU A 79 3.78 -6.29 8.99
N PRO A 80 3.27 -5.28 8.27
CA PRO A 80 3.11 -3.93 8.82
C PRO A 80 2.06 -3.84 9.92
N PHE A 81 1.01 -4.64 9.83
CA PHE A 81 -0.09 -4.66 10.81
C PHE A 81 -0.24 -6.05 11.40
N LYS A 82 -0.28 -6.11 12.73
CA LYS A 82 -0.46 -7.33 13.54
C LYS A 82 -1.66 -7.14 14.45
N GLY A 83 -2.33 -8.22 14.81
CA GLY A 83 -3.46 -8.23 15.71
C GLY A 83 -3.78 -9.65 16.18
N ASP A 84 -4.57 -9.75 17.23
CA ASP A 84 -4.95 -11.05 17.83
C ASP A 84 -5.98 -11.79 16.98
N ASN A 85 -6.65 -11.09 16.08
CA ASN A 85 -7.65 -11.66 15.17
C ASN A 85 -7.75 -10.89 13.85
N ALA A 86 -8.42 -11.49 12.87
CA ALA A 86 -8.57 -10.94 11.52
C ALA A 86 -9.31 -9.58 11.50
N VAL A 87 -10.25 -9.37 12.42
CA VAL A 87 -11.03 -8.12 12.49
C VAL A 87 -10.14 -6.96 12.92
N GLU A 88 -9.28 -7.17 13.93
CA GLU A 88 -8.32 -6.16 14.38
C GLU A 88 -7.36 -5.77 13.27
N ILE A 89 -6.81 -6.77 12.54
CA ILE A 89 -5.91 -6.52 11.41
C ILE A 89 -6.63 -5.74 10.31
N ALA A 90 -7.86 -6.13 9.95
CA ALA A 90 -8.66 -5.43 8.96
C ALA A 90 -8.93 -3.96 9.36
N LEU A 91 -9.21 -3.69 10.63
CA LEU A 91 -9.39 -2.33 11.15
C LEU A 91 -8.10 -1.50 11.04
N LYS A 92 -6.94 -2.09 11.31
CA LYS A 92 -5.64 -1.43 11.12
C LYS A 92 -5.38 -1.15 9.64
N GLN A 93 -5.66 -2.11 8.75
CA GLN A 93 -5.60 -1.89 7.30
C GLN A 93 -6.45 -0.69 6.86
N MET A 94 -7.61 -0.50 7.47
CA MET A 94 -8.51 0.61 7.12
C MET A 94 -8.06 1.96 7.67
N LYS A 95 -7.45 2.00 8.85
CA LYS A 95 -7.28 3.24 9.62
C LYS A 95 -5.84 3.67 9.83
N GLU A 96 -4.91 2.73 10.00
CA GLU A 96 -3.54 3.05 10.38
C GLU A 96 -2.66 3.30 9.15
N ALA A 97 -1.86 4.36 9.18
CA ALA A 97 -0.83 4.59 8.17
C ALA A 97 0.20 3.46 8.19
N ILE A 98 0.76 3.15 7.01
CA ILE A 98 1.84 2.15 6.91
C ILE A 98 3.03 2.58 7.78
N PRO A 99 3.60 1.71 8.62
CA PRO A 99 4.81 2.04 9.37
C PRO A 99 5.98 2.34 8.42
N SER A 100 6.89 3.20 8.85
CA SER A 100 8.07 3.54 8.04
C SER A 100 9.03 2.36 7.94
N VAL A 101 9.36 1.93 6.71
CA VAL A 101 10.40 0.90 6.47
C VAL A 101 11.78 1.42 6.87
N ARG A 102 12.01 2.74 6.77
CA ARG A 102 13.28 3.39 7.12
C ARG A 102 13.53 3.43 8.62
N LYS A 103 12.50 3.32 9.46
CA LYS A 103 12.67 3.12 10.91
C LYS A 103 13.29 1.76 11.23
N GLN A 104 13.04 0.75 10.42
CA GLN A 104 13.62 -0.58 10.58
C GLN A 104 14.98 -0.72 9.89
N ASN A 105 15.12 -0.11 8.70
CA ASN A 105 16.38 -0.08 7.96
C ASN A 105 16.60 1.31 7.34
N PRO A 106 17.41 2.17 8.01
CA PRO A 106 17.69 3.54 7.54
C PRO A 106 18.40 3.60 6.17
N ASN A 107 19.01 2.50 5.73
CA ASN A 107 19.68 2.43 4.42
C ASN A 107 18.69 2.35 3.24
N ILE A 108 17.41 2.11 3.49
CA ILE A 108 16.38 2.14 2.45
C ILE A 108 16.20 3.59 1.97
N PRO A 109 16.36 3.88 0.66
CA PRO A 109 16.16 5.22 0.12
C PRO A 109 14.73 5.74 0.34
N GLN A 110 14.59 7.07 0.45
CA GLN A 110 13.26 7.68 0.58
C GLN A 110 12.37 7.40 -0.64
N SER A 111 12.94 7.31 -1.83
CA SER A 111 12.23 6.93 -3.07
C SER A 111 11.54 5.57 -2.96
N VAL A 112 12.21 4.58 -2.36
CA VAL A 112 11.65 3.24 -2.13
C VAL A 112 10.53 3.28 -1.09
N GLU A 113 10.74 3.99 0.03
CA GLU A 113 9.69 4.19 1.04
C GLU A 113 8.47 4.91 0.44
N ASN A 114 8.68 5.91 -0.42
CA ASN A 114 7.58 6.63 -1.09
C ASN A 114 6.71 5.72 -1.95
N ILE A 115 7.30 4.73 -2.61
CA ILE A 115 6.54 3.75 -3.39
C ILE A 115 5.60 2.93 -2.49
N ILE A 116 6.10 2.48 -1.34
CA ILE A 116 5.28 1.74 -0.37
C ILE A 116 4.16 2.63 0.17
N ILE A 117 4.49 3.85 0.60
CA ILE A 117 3.50 4.81 1.12
C ILE A 117 2.42 5.07 0.08
N ARG A 118 2.79 5.30 -1.18
CA ARG A 118 1.84 5.57 -2.26
C ARG A 118 0.99 4.35 -2.58
N ALA A 119 1.58 3.17 -2.70
CA ALA A 119 0.83 1.95 -2.98
C ALA A 119 -0.17 1.61 -1.87
N THR A 120 0.20 1.85 -0.59
CA THR A 120 -0.61 1.52 0.59
C THR A 120 -1.44 2.68 1.12
N ALA A 121 -1.61 3.76 0.36
CA ALA A 121 -2.49 4.85 0.71
C ALA A 121 -3.92 4.35 0.98
N LYS A 122 -4.58 4.87 2.03
CA LYS A 122 -5.94 4.44 2.39
C LYS A 122 -6.94 4.90 1.35
N ASN A 123 -6.79 6.14 0.89
CA ASN A 123 -7.59 6.65 -0.22
C ASN A 123 -7.03 6.14 -1.56
N PRO A 124 -7.80 5.35 -2.34
CA PRO A 124 -7.35 4.85 -3.64
C PRO A 124 -6.96 5.95 -4.64
N LYS A 125 -7.45 7.18 -4.46
CA LYS A 125 -7.09 8.33 -5.32
C LYS A 125 -5.62 8.74 -5.16
N ASN A 126 -5.00 8.44 -4.02
CA ASN A 126 -3.59 8.71 -3.74
C ASN A 126 -2.65 7.63 -4.27
N ARG A 127 -3.18 6.43 -4.62
CA ARG A 127 -2.39 5.31 -5.14
C ARG A 127 -2.01 5.52 -6.62
N TYR A 128 -1.18 4.63 -7.13
CA TYR A 128 -0.92 4.52 -8.55
C TYR A 128 -2.21 4.24 -9.33
N ASN A 129 -2.32 4.77 -10.54
CA ASN A 129 -3.50 4.56 -11.38
C ASN A 129 -3.55 3.13 -11.94
N ASP A 130 -2.38 2.55 -12.22
CA ASP A 130 -2.23 1.18 -12.69
C ASP A 130 -0.86 0.61 -12.29
N THR A 131 -0.65 -0.67 -12.58
CA THR A 131 0.60 -1.37 -12.29
C THR A 131 1.78 -0.90 -13.14
N ARG A 132 1.55 -0.32 -14.30
CA ARG A 132 2.59 0.23 -15.16
C ARG A 132 3.19 1.50 -14.55
N GLU A 133 2.33 2.36 -13.98
CA GLU A 133 2.80 3.54 -13.26
C GLU A 133 3.67 3.15 -12.06
N MET A 134 3.24 2.15 -11.28
CA MET A 134 4.03 1.62 -10.16
C MET A 134 5.35 0.99 -10.64
N TYR A 135 5.32 0.23 -11.74
CA TYR A 135 6.51 -0.38 -12.34
C TYR A 135 7.54 0.67 -12.76
N ASN A 136 7.11 1.76 -13.41
CA ASN A 136 7.99 2.82 -13.85
C ASN A 136 8.68 3.52 -12.66
N ASP A 137 7.97 3.69 -11.55
CA ASP A 137 8.50 4.27 -10.34
C ASP A 137 9.51 3.31 -9.67
N LEU A 138 9.18 2.02 -9.58
CA LEU A 138 10.09 0.98 -9.07
C LEU A 138 11.38 0.87 -9.89
N LYS A 139 11.28 0.96 -11.23
CA LYS A 139 12.42 0.81 -12.12
C LYS A 139 13.52 1.84 -11.88
N THR A 140 13.16 3.05 -11.45
CA THR A 140 14.07 4.17 -11.26
C THR A 140 14.32 4.55 -9.81
N CYS A 141 13.68 3.87 -8.85
CA CYS A 141 13.72 4.28 -7.44
C CYS A 141 15.12 4.23 -6.79
N LEU A 142 16.06 3.50 -7.38
CA LEU A 142 17.46 3.42 -6.90
C LEU A 142 18.41 4.33 -7.69
N ASP A 143 17.93 5.09 -8.67
CA ASP A 143 18.75 6.03 -9.43
C ASP A 143 19.31 7.12 -8.48
N LYS A 144 20.53 7.58 -8.75
CA LYS A 144 21.26 8.50 -7.86
C LYS A 144 20.53 9.80 -7.60
N ASP A 145 19.87 10.35 -8.58
CA ASP A 145 19.07 11.58 -8.52
C ASP A 145 17.77 11.42 -7.72
N ARG A 146 17.35 10.17 -7.45
CA ARG A 146 16.14 9.85 -6.69
C ARG A 146 16.37 9.45 -5.23
N GLN A 147 17.60 9.28 -4.81
CA GLN A 147 17.89 8.77 -3.46
C GLN A 147 17.49 9.74 -2.33
N ASN A 148 17.56 11.03 -2.59
CA ASN A 148 17.32 12.11 -1.63
C ASN A 148 16.04 12.91 -1.94
N VAL A 149 15.01 12.25 -2.46
CA VAL A 149 13.70 12.88 -2.68
C VAL A 149 12.98 13.12 -1.34
N ASP A 150 12.09 14.10 -1.31
CA ASP A 150 11.24 14.34 -0.15
C ASP A 150 10.25 13.19 0.06
N ARG A 151 9.81 13.03 1.31
CA ARG A 151 8.73 12.11 1.64
C ARG A 151 7.45 12.56 0.94
N ILE A 152 6.75 11.61 0.31
CA ILE A 152 5.50 11.90 -0.40
C ILE A 152 4.44 12.49 0.52
N VAL A 153 3.75 13.51 0.02
CA VAL A 153 2.58 14.12 0.65
C VAL A 153 1.37 13.89 -0.26
N PHE A 154 0.27 13.43 0.31
CA PHE A 154 -0.92 13.11 -0.46
C PHE A 154 -1.75 14.34 -0.79
N LYS A 155 -2.32 14.34 -1.99
CA LYS A 155 -3.22 15.40 -2.48
C LYS A 155 -4.62 15.29 -1.88
N TYR A 156 -5.10 14.08 -1.63
CA TYR A 156 -6.44 13.81 -1.11
C TYR A 156 -6.36 13.33 0.33
N ALA A 157 -7.38 13.67 1.13
CA ALA A 157 -7.50 13.14 2.49
C ALA A 157 -7.51 11.61 2.48
N GLU A 158 -6.83 11.00 3.44
CA GLU A 158 -6.75 9.53 3.56
C GLU A 158 -8.06 8.93 4.07
N HIS A 159 -8.82 9.66 4.86
CA HIS A 159 -10.12 9.25 5.41
C HIS A 159 -11.23 10.22 5.01
N GLU A 160 -12.43 9.71 4.78
CA GLU A 160 -13.60 10.50 4.32
C GLU A 160 -14.04 11.60 5.32
N ASN A 161 -13.66 11.48 6.60
CA ASN A 161 -14.04 12.41 7.68
C ASN A 161 -12.89 13.37 8.09
N GLU A 162 -11.76 13.35 7.40
CA GLU A 162 -10.75 14.38 7.62
C GLU A 162 -11.13 15.62 6.81
N ASP A 163 -11.66 16.62 7.51
CA ASP A 163 -11.76 17.98 6.94
C ASP A 163 -10.41 18.33 6.33
N THR A 164 -10.42 18.65 5.04
CA THR A 164 -9.25 19.13 4.34
C THR A 164 -8.75 20.38 5.06
N LYS A 165 -7.82 20.21 5.99
CA LYS A 165 -7.07 21.34 6.55
C LYS A 165 -6.39 22.02 5.37
N LYS A 166 -6.92 23.19 4.99
CA LYS A 166 -6.32 24.05 3.99
C LYS A 166 -4.87 24.27 4.41
N ILE A 167 -3.94 23.70 3.65
CA ILE A 167 -2.52 23.99 3.83
C ILE A 167 -2.38 25.49 3.55
N PRO A 168 -1.88 26.31 4.49
CA PRO A 168 -1.66 27.73 4.21
C PRO A 168 -0.65 27.83 3.07
N VAL A 169 -1.07 28.46 2.00
CA VAL A 169 -0.17 28.82 0.90
C VAL A 169 0.83 29.81 1.46
N ILE A 170 2.09 29.38 1.63
CA ILE A 170 3.20 30.28 1.96
C ILE A 170 3.37 31.17 0.72
N LYS A 171 2.87 32.41 0.79
CA LYS A 171 3.20 33.44 -0.19
C LYS A 171 4.69 33.72 -0.05
N LYS A 172 5.46 33.46 -1.11
CA LYS A 172 6.83 33.96 -1.22
C LYS A 172 6.74 35.50 -1.18
N ASP A 173 7.42 36.08 -0.20
CA ASP A 173 7.60 37.55 -0.16
C ASP A 173 8.33 37.97 -1.42
N GLU A 174 7.71 38.89 -2.18
CA GLU A 174 8.40 39.57 -3.27
C GLU A 174 9.48 40.50 -2.68
N PRO A 175 10.67 40.57 -3.28
CA PRO A 175 11.70 41.46 -2.81
C PRO A 175 11.25 42.91 -3.04
N LYS A 176 11.26 43.73 -1.97
CA LYS A 176 11.05 45.16 -2.06
C LYS A 176 12.16 45.74 -2.95
N LYS A 177 11.76 46.39 -4.03
CA LYS A 177 12.63 47.26 -4.81
C LYS A 177 12.87 48.54 -3.99
N GLU A 178 14.14 48.83 -3.69
CA GLU A 178 14.62 50.18 -3.38
C GLU A 178 14.66 51.02 -4.65
#